data_1efb16c3474e328651146ee770ddf9d8
#
_entry.id   1efb16c3474e328651146ee770ddf9d8
#
_cell.length_a   1.000
_cell.length_b   1.000
_cell.length_c   1.000
_cell.angle_alpha   90.00
_cell.angle_beta   90.00
_cell.angle_gamma   90.00
#
_symmetry.space_group_name_H-M   'P 1'
#
loop_
_entity.id
_entity.type
_entity.pdbx_description
1 polymer ?
#
loop_
_entity_poly.entity_id
_entity_poly.type
_entity_poly.pdbx_seq_one_letter_code
_entity_poly.pdbx_strand_id
1 'polypeptide(L)'
;MNKIYLPASKMQDLETIIKESWELKVRLNQLSLDERKIIVLSGDHGVGKDVWAKLMKTKNPEIEIIRFADPLREAFEKAGIPGHSIDSLKRTCFKFSEFKVDGYQLDGMTMREALVHVAESNKVKFGQDYYAKQAIERAQKALEYSKLIVFTDMRFLVENKAVQDFAKANNLYIVRINIPEGLPKIEVLQD
;
A
#
# COMPACT_ATOMS: atom_id res chain seq x y z
N MET A 1 -23.25 -28.38 -7.79
CA MET A 1 -23.23 -27.03 -7.21
C MET A 1 -23.35 -27.15 -5.70
N ASN A 2 -22.25 -27.03 -4.98
CA ASN A 2 -22.26 -27.07 -3.51
C ASN A 2 -22.71 -25.71 -2.98
N LYS A 3 -23.89 -25.66 -2.37
CA LYS A 3 -24.37 -24.49 -1.63
C LYS A 3 -23.54 -24.38 -0.34
N ILE A 4 -22.71 -23.35 -0.23
CA ILE A 4 -22.02 -23.01 1.01
C ILE A 4 -23.00 -22.28 1.92
N TYR A 5 -23.43 -22.93 3.00
CA TYR A 5 -24.23 -22.28 4.05
C TYR A 5 -23.28 -21.58 5.02
N LEU A 6 -23.37 -20.26 5.09
CA LEU A 6 -22.68 -19.49 6.11
C LEU A 6 -23.53 -19.45 7.39
N PRO A 7 -22.94 -19.51 8.59
CA PRO A 7 -23.66 -19.32 9.84
C PRO A 7 -24.31 -17.92 9.92
N ALA A 8 -25.46 -17.82 10.59
CA ALA A 8 -26.22 -16.56 10.68
C ALA A 8 -25.39 -15.37 11.23
N SER A 9 -24.49 -15.62 12.17
CA SER A 9 -23.54 -14.61 12.68
C SER A 9 -22.63 -14.03 11.58
N LYS A 10 -22.17 -14.88 10.64
CA LYS A 10 -21.36 -14.46 9.51
C LYS A 10 -22.18 -13.76 8.42
N MET A 11 -23.49 -14.01 8.34
CA MET A 11 -24.37 -13.27 7.42
C MET A 11 -24.58 -11.84 7.89
N GLN A 12 -24.73 -11.61 9.19
CA GLN A 12 -24.88 -10.28 9.77
C GLN A 12 -23.58 -9.45 9.61
N ASP A 13 -22.42 -10.09 9.75
CA ASP A 13 -21.12 -9.49 9.44
C ASP A 13 -21.02 -9.12 7.96
N LEU A 14 -21.48 -9.98 7.05
CA LEU A 14 -21.49 -9.73 5.60
C LEU A 14 -22.41 -8.56 5.21
N GLU A 15 -23.58 -8.43 5.82
CA GLU A 15 -24.50 -7.31 5.57
C GLU A 15 -23.87 -5.98 6.01
N THR A 16 -23.24 -5.95 7.18
CA THR A 16 -22.51 -4.78 7.67
C THR A 16 -21.36 -4.43 6.73
N ILE A 17 -20.59 -5.42 6.30
CA ILE A 17 -19.47 -5.27 5.35
C ILE A 17 -19.95 -4.75 4.00
N ILE A 18 -21.06 -5.27 3.48
CA ILE A 18 -21.65 -4.82 2.22
C ILE A 18 -22.11 -3.37 2.35
N LYS A 19 -22.73 -3.01 3.48
CA LYS A 19 -23.18 -1.64 3.76
C LYS A 19 -22.00 -0.67 3.85
N GLU A 20 -20.97 -1.00 4.62
CA GLU A 20 -19.76 -0.18 4.75
C GLU A 20 -19.00 -0.05 3.43
N SER A 21 -18.91 -1.15 2.66
CA SER A 21 -18.34 -1.14 1.31
C SER A 21 -19.16 -0.27 0.36
N TRP A 22 -20.48 -0.26 0.51
CA TRP A 22 -21.37 0.59 -0.27
C TRP A 22 -21.23 2.06 0.11
N GLU A 23 -21.16 2.38 1.41
CA GLU A 23 -20.92 3.75 1.88
C GLU A 23 -19.56 4.27 1.41
N LEU A 24 -18.52 3.42 1.48
CA LEU A 24 -17.20 3.75 0.93
C LEU A 24 -17.27 3.99 -0.58
N LYS A 25 -18.00 3.15 -1.32
CA LYS A 25 -18.23 3.31 -2.76
C LYS A 25 -19.00 4.61 -3.07
N VAL A 26 -20.01 4.93 -2.29
CA VAL A 26 -20.79 6.18 -2.42
C VAL A 26 -19.90 7.39 -2.15
N ARG A 27 -19.08 7.36 -1.10
CA ARG A 27 -18.11 8.43 -0.80
C ARG A 27 -17.07 8.58 -1.89
N LEU A 28 -16.56 7.48 -2.45
CA LEU A 28 -15.62 7.51 -3.56
C LEU A 28 -16.25 8.06 -4.85
N ASN A 29 -17.55 7.75 -5.10
CA ASN A 29 -18.27 8.28 -6.25
C ASN A 29 -18.67 9.75 -6.07
N GLN A 30 -18.80 10.24 -4.83
CA GLN A 30 -19.06 11.64 -4.52
C GLN A 30 -17.79 12.52 -4.59
N LEU A 31 -16.61 11.89 -4.61
CA LEU A 31 -15.38 12.61 -4.91
C LEU A 31 -15.42 12.98 -6.39
N SER A 32 -15.71 14.24 -6.68
CA SER A 32 -15.70 14.76 -8.05
C SER A 32 -14.34 14.42 -8.68
N LEU A 33 -14.36 13.70 -9.81
CA LEU A 33 -13.14 13.26 -10.50
C LEU A 33 -12.42 14.41 -11.22
N ASP A 34 -13.03 15.59 -11.23
CA ASP A 34 -12.51 16.76 -11.94
C ASP A 34 -11.42 17.52 -11.16
N GLU A 35 -11.28 17.23 -9.87
CA GLU A 35 -10.26 17.86 -9.03
C GLU A 35 -9.09 16.90 -8.76
N ARG A 36 -7.88 17.42 -8.84
CA ARG A 36 -6.67 16.67 -8.46
C ARG A 36 -6.66 16.38 -6.97
N LYS A 37 -6.51 15.13 -6.58
CA LYS A 37 -6.63 14.69 -5.18
C LYS A 37 -5.59 13.66 -4.79
N ILE A 38 -5.30 13.64 -3.49
CA ILE A 38 -4.55 12.59 -2.83
C ILE A 38 -5.51 11.80 -1.95
N ILE A 39 -5.54 10.49 -2.11
CA ILE A 39 -6.22 9.58 -1.19
C ILE A 39 -5.16 8.88 -0.33
N VAL A 40 -5.34 8.92 0.98
CA VAL A 40 -4.54 8.17 1.94
C VAL A 40 -5.40 7.07 2.53
N LEU A 41 -5.05 5.81 2.22
CA LEU A 41 -5.70 4.66 2.84
C LEU A 41 -5.01 4.36 4.17
N SER A 42 -5.78 4.41 5.25
CA SER A 42 -5.35 4.09 6.62
C SER A 42 -6.07 2.86 7.15
N GLY A 43 -5.64 2.33 8.27
CA GLY A 43 -6.17 1.12 8.90
C GLY A 43 -5.05 0.17 9.31
N ASP A 44 -5.39 -0.87 10.08
CA ASP A 44 -4.44 -1.79 10.65
C ASP A 44 -3.69 -2.63 9.64
N HIS A 45 -2.66 -3.33 10.15
CA HIS A 45 -1.88 -4.23 9.31
C HIS A 45 -2.76 -5.38 8.79
N GLY A 46 -2.78 -5.58 7.48
CA GLY A 46 -3.49 -6.70 6.87
C GLY A 46 -4.97 -6.45 6.55
N VAL A 47 -5.52 -5.24 6.82
CA VAL A 47 -6.92 -4.90 6.49
C VAL A 47 -7.21 -4.77 4.98
N GLY A 48 -6.21 -4.99 4.12
CA GLY A 48 -6.42 -5.01 2.67
C GLY A 48 -6.30 -3.65 1.97
N LYS A 49 -5.59 -2.67 2.52
CA LYS A 49 -5.37 -1.36 1.88
C LYS A 49 -4.91 -1.47 0.42
N ASP A 50 -3.95 -2.36 0.14
CA ASP A 50 -3.46 -2.58 -1.22
C ASP A 50 -4.51 -3.18 -2.15
N VAL A 51 -5.38 -4.04 -1.62
CA VAL A 51 -6.50 -4.62 -2.38
C VAL A 51 -7.49 -3.52 -2.75
N TRP A 52 -7.84 -2.65 -1.80
CA TRP A 52 -8.71 -1.51 -2.03
C TRP A 52 -8.13 -0.54 -3.07
N ALA A 53 -6.85 -0.22 -2.98
CA ALA A 53 -6.20 0.64 -3.97
C ALA A 53 -6.25 0.01 -5.38
N LYS A 54 -5.99 -1.30 -5.51
CA LYS A 54 -6.10 -2.02 -6.78
C LYS A 54 -7.53 -2.02 -7.33
N LEU A 55 -8.54 -2.23 -6.49
CA LEU A 55 -9.95 -2.16 -6.89
C LEU A 55 -10.33 -0.75 -7.37
N MET A 56 -9.83 0.30 -6.71
CA MET A 56 -10.00 1.67 -7.16
C MET A 56 -9.38 1.87 -8.54
N LYS A 57 -8.15 1.40 -8.76
CA LYS A 57 -7.44 1.50 -10.03
C LYS A 57 -8.13 0.71 -11.15
N THR A 58 -8.72 -0.45 -10.85
CA THR A 58 -9.51 -1.22 -11.83
C THR A 58 -10.72 -0.43 -12.35
N LYS A 59 -11.33 0.39 -11.49
CA LYS A 59 -12.49 1.23 -11.86
C LYS A 59 -12.08 2.55 -12.49
N ASN A 60 -10.95 3.09 -12.11
CA ASN A 60 -10.37 4.29 -12.66
C ASN A 60 -8.87 4.05 -12.96
N PRO A 61 -8.53 3.67 -14.19
CA PRO A 61 -7.15 3.37 -14.60
C PRO A 61 -6.17 4.55 -14.45
N GLU A 62 -6.69 5.78 -14.40
CA GLU A 62 -5.87 7.00 -14.22
C GLU A 62 -5.35 7.17 -12.78
N ILE A 63 -5.78 6.31 -11.85
CA ILE A 63 -5.26 6.31 -10.47
C ILE A 63 -3.81 5.84 -10.46
N GLU A 64 -2.94 6.60 -9.80
CA GLU A 64 -1.60 6.13 -9.48
C GLU A 64 -1.51 5.71 -8.02
N ILE A 65 -1.04 4.47 -7.80
CA ILE A 65 -0.86 3.89 -6.46
C ILE A 65 0.60 4.00 -6.09
N ILE A 66 0.88 4.67 -4.97
CA ILE A 66 2.24 4.89 -4.47
C ILE A 66 2.35 4.32 -3.05
N ARG A 67 3.44 3.57 -2.82
CA ARG A 67 3.81 3.05 -1.51
C ARG A 67 5.16 3.62 -1.11
N PHE A 68 5.30 3.95 0.17
CA PHE A 68 6.59 4.35 0.72
C PHE A 68 7.60 3.19 0.71
N ALA A 69 7.10 1.95 0.74
CA ALA A 69 7.92 0.74 0.67
C ALA A 69 8.30 0.31 -0.76
N ASP A 70 7.80 0.95 -1.82
CA ASP A 70 8.11 0.56 -3.21
C ASP A 70 9.61 0.59 -3.53
N PRO A 71 10.39 1.62 -3.13
CA PRO A 71 11.84 1.63 -3.39
C PRO A 71 12.57 0.45 -2.73
N LEU A 72 12.13 0.06 -1.53
CA LEU A 72 12.67 -1.10 -0.84
C LEU A 72 12.34 -2.40 -1.57
N ARG A 73 11.09 -2.57 -2.04
CA ARG A 73 10.67 -3.73 -2.83
C ARG A 73 11.46 -3.85 -4.12
N GLU A 74 11.64 -2.75 -4.83
CA GLU A 74 12.44 -2.69 -6.07
C GLU A 74 13.91 -3.05 -5.84
N ALA A 75 14.49 -2.70 -4.70
CA ALA A 75 15.85 -3.11 -4.34
C ALA A 75 15.95 -4.64 -4.23
N PHE A 76 14.96 -5.29 -3.62
CA PHE A 76 14.92 -6.76 -3.55
C PHE A 76 14.63 -7.40 -4.91
N GLU A 77 13.79 -6.80 -5.74
CA GLU A 77 13.53 -7.27 -7.11
C GLU A 77 14.79 -7.19 -7.97
N LYS A 78 15.52 -6.10 -7.91
CA LYS A 78 16.83 -5.95 -8.60
C LYS A 78 17.87 -6.96 -8.13
N ALA A 79 17.78 -7.38 -6.86
CA ALA A 79 18.64 -8.43 -6.31
C ALA A 79 18.14 -9.86 -6.66
N GLY A 80 17.07 -10.01 -7.44
CA GLY A 80 16.58 -11.29 -7.96
C GLY A 80 15.43 -11.92 -7.17
N ILE A 81 14.80 -11.21 -6.24
CA ILE A 81 13.60 -11.68 -5.54
C ILE A 81 12.37 -11.05 -6.19
N PRO A 82 11.55 -11.83 -6.92
CA PRO A 82 10.35 -11.29 -7.57
C PRO A 82 9.41 -10.63 -6.57
N GLY A 83 8.85 -9.45 -6.90
CA GLY A 83 8.02 -8.65 -6.01
C GLY A 83 6.81 -9.39 -5.46
N HIS A 84 6.18 -10.26 -6.28
CA HIS A 84 5.08 -11.11 -5.83
C HIS A 84 5.50 -12.15 -4.78
N SER A 85 6.79 -12.55 -4.76
CA SER A 85 7.32 -13.51 -3.79
C SER A 85 7.63 -12.87 -2.43
N ILE A 86 7.83 -11.55 -2.36
CA ILE A 86 8.19 -10.85 -1.12
C ILE A 86 7.15 -11.10 -0.03
N ASP A 87 5.86 -10.96 -0.35
CA ASP A 87 4.78 -11.11 0.64
C ASP A 87 4.57 -12.58 1.05
N SER A 88 4.83 -13.52 0.16
CA SER A 88 4.84 -14.96 0.47
C SER A 88 6.02 -15.30 1.39
N LEU A 89 7.22 -14.85 1.08
CA LEU A 89 8.43 -15.12 1.87
C LEU A 89 8.35 -14.51 3.28
N LYS A 90 7.67 -13.38 3.48
CA LYS A 90 7.41 -12.81 4.82
C LYS A 90 6.66 -13.74 5.76
N ARG A 91 5.92 -14.71 5.21
CA ARG A 91 5.10 -15.68 5.96
C ARG A 91 5.82 -16.99 6.23
N THR A 92 7.04 -17.13 5.73
CA THR A 92 7.84 -18.35 5.85
C THR A 92 8.99 -18.14 6.84
N CYS A 93 9.58 -19.26 7.29
CA CYS A 93 10.83 -19.25 8.06
C CYS A 93 12.06 -19.33 7.17
N PHE A 94 11.92 -19.06 5.86
CA PHE A 94 13.05 -19.00 4.93
C PHE A 94 14.07 -17.98 5.40
N LYS A 95 15.34 -18.34 5.37
CA LYS A 95 16.47 -17.47 5.70
C LYS A 95 17.40 -17.35 4.52
N PHE A 96 17.90 -16.14 4.30
CA PHE A 96 18.88 -15.88 3.27
C PHE A 96 20.24 -16.52 3.58
N SER A 97 20.94 -16.93 2.53
CA SER A 97 22.34 -17.40 2.58
C SER A 97 23.09 -16.74 1.44
N GLU A 98 24.21 -16.12 1.74
CA GLU A 98 25.09 -15.42 0.78
C GLU A 98 24.35 -14.40 -0.11
N PHE A 99 23.36 -13.72 0.45
CA PHE A 99 22.49 -12.81 -0.29
C PHE A 99 22.71 -11.34 0.09
N LYS A 100 22.72 -10.46 -0.92
CA LYS A 100 22.90 -9.01 -0.73
C LYS A 100 21.84 -8.21 -1.43
N VAL A 101 21.38 -7.14 -0.77
CA VAL A 101 20.49 -6.11 -1.34
C VAL A 101 21.08 -4.74 -1.04
N ASP A 102 21.22 -3.89 -2.05
CA ASP A 102 21.81 -2.55 -1.95
C ASP A 102 23.18 -2.54 -1.26
N GLY A 103 23.96 -3.63 -1.37
CA GLY A 103 25.24 -3.81 -0.73
C GLY A 103 25.20 -4.32 0.71
N TYR A 104 24.01 -4.49 1.31
CA TYR A 104 23.83 -5.04 2.65
C TYR A 104 23.76 -6.56 2.62
N GLN A 105 24.57 -7.22 3.47
CA GLN A 105 24.56 -8.67 3.66
C GLN A 105 23.33 -9.09 4.48
N LEU A 106 22.61 -10.14 4.04
CA LEU A 106 21.36 -10.58 4.64
C LEU A 106 21.39 -12.00 5.21
N ASP A 107 22.60 -12.57 5.38
CA ASP A 107 22.76 -13.97 5.79
C ASP A 107 22.11 -14.27 7.14
N GLY A 108 21.39 -15.38 7.17
CA GLY A 108 20.66 -15.84 8.34
C GLY A 108 19.38 -15.06 8.66
N MET A 109 19.07 -14.00 7.92
CA MET A 109 17.86 -13.20 8.10
C MET A 109 16.66 -13.82 7.38
N THR A 110 15.50 -13.73 8.01
CA THR A 110 14.21 -13.95 7.33
C THR A 110 13.89 -12.77 6.41
N MET A 111 12.94 -12.95 5.49
CA MET A 111 12.51 -11.87 4.59
C MET A 111 12.06 -10.62 5.34
N ARG A 112 11.38 -10.77 6.48
CA ARG A 112 10.93 -9.64 7.30
C ARG A 112 12.11 -8.90 7.94
N GLU A 113 13.05 -9.64 8.53
CA GLU A 113 14.28 -9.07 9.12
C GLU A 113 15.12 -8.37 8.07
N ALA A 114 15.29 -8.97 6.90
CA ALA A 114 16.02 -8.40 5.79
C ALA A 114 15.41 -7.08 5.29
N LEU A 115 14.10 -7.01 5.13
CA LEU A 115 13.40 -5.77 4.76
C LEU A 115 13.62 -4.66 5.80
N VAL A 116 13.51 -4.99 7.08
CA VAL A 116 13.74 -4.02 8.17
C VAL A 116 15.20 -3.58 8.17
N HIS A 117 16.15 -4.52 8.06
CA HIS A 117 17.58 -4.23 8.07
C HIS A 117 17.97 -3.28 6.92
N VAL A 118 17.56 -3.55 5.69
CA VAL A 118 17.84 -2.69 4.53
C VAL A 118 17.17 -1.33 4.69
N ALA A 119 15.90 -1.31 5.17
CA ALA A 119 15.18 -0.07 5.36
C ALA A 119 15.85 0.85 6.39
N GLU A 120 16.23 0.31 7.55
CA GLU A 120 16.90 1.10 8.59
C GLU A 120 18.31 1.52 8.17
N SER A 121 19.06 0.64 7.51
CA SER A 121 20.38 0.97 6.97
C SER A 121 20.32 2.10 5.94
N ASN A 122 19.32 2.10 5.07
CA ASN A 122 19.11 3.18 4.11
C ASN A 122 18.72 4.50 4.80
N LYS A 123 17.90 4.46 5.85
CA LYS A 123 17.57 5.65 6.64
C LYS A 123 18.80 6.23 7.36
N VAL A 124 19.67 5.38 7.89
CA VAL A 124 20.94 5.82 8.49
C VAL A 124 21.83 6.47 7.44
N LYS A 125 21.94 5.90 6.25
CA LYS A 125 22.83 6.36 5.18
C LYS A 125 22.32 7.60 4.47
N PHE A 126 21.03 7.69 4.20
CA PHE A 126 20.42 8.70 3.33
C PHE A 126 19.47 9.67 4.03
N GLY A 127 19.22 9.48 5.32
CA GLY A 127 18.31 10.29 6.13
C GLY A 127 16.99 9.60 6.46
N GLN A 128 16.38 10.00 7.58
CA GLN A 128 15.12 9.40 8.07
C GLN A 128 13.94 9.59 7.10
N ASP A 129 14.00 10.57 6.24
CA ASP A 129 13.01 10.92 5.24
C ASP A 129 13.26 10.29 3.85
N TYR A 130 14.26 9.41 3.73
CA TYR A 130 14.68 8.80 2.48
C TYR A 130 13.51 8.22 1.66
N TYR A 131 12.71 7.34 2.27
CA TYR A 131 11.57 6.72 1.59
C TYR A 131 10.44 7.71 1.32
N ALA A 132 10.24 8.66 2.22
CA ALA A 132 9.26 9.72 2.01
C ALA A 132 9.61 10.58 0.81
N LYS A 133 10.86 11.00 0.66
CA LYS A 133 11.35 11.75 -0.52
C LYS A 133 11.12 10.98 -1.81
N GLN A 134 11.49 9.71 -1.87
CA GLN A 134 11.29 8.89 -3.07
C GLN A 134 9.81 8.71 -3.43
N ALA A 135 8.93 8.51 -2.44
CA ALA A 135 7.50 8.41 -2.66
C ALA A 135 6.92 9.74 -3.21
N ILE A 136 7.37 10.88 -2.69
CA ILE A 136 6.95 12.19 -3.18
C ILE A 136 7.49 12.49 -4.59
N GLU A 137 8.72 12.11 -4.91
CA GLU A 137 9.26 12.22 -6.27
C GLU A 137 8.41 11.42 -7.29
N ARG A 138 7.96 10.23 -6.89
CA ARG A 138 7.03 9.41 -7.72
C ARG A 138 5.68 10.10 -7.85
N ALA A 139 5.15 10.65 -6.76
CA ALA A 139 3.90 11.39 -6.78
C ALA A 139 3.98 12.63 -7.68
N GLN A 140 5.11 13.35 -7.65
CA GLN A 140 5.33 14.49 -8.52
C GLN A 140 5.31 14.10 -10.01
N LYS A 141 5.98 13.00 -10.37
CA LYS A 141 5.92 12.45 -11.74
C LYS A 141 4.52 12.00 -12.11
N ALA A 142 3.80 11.38 -11.17
CA ALA A 142 2.45 10.91 -11.39
C ALA A 142 1.47 12.05 -11.71
N LEU A 143 1.67 13.25 -11.18
CA LEU A 143 0.83 14.42 -11.48
C LEU A 143 0.86 14.86 -12.95
N GLU A 144 1.84 14.40 -13.73
CA GLU A 144 1.93 14.71 -15.17
C GLU A 144 0.85 13.97 -15.97
N TYR A 145 0.42 12.79 -15.51
CA TYR A 145 -0.52 11.92 -16.22
C TYR A 145 -1.72 11.44 -15.39
N SER A 146 -1.69 11.63 -14.08
CA SER A 146 -2.75 11.19 -13.16
C SER A 146 -3.33 12.37 -12.39
N LYS A 147 -4.65 12.38 -12.24
CA LYS A 147 -5.36 13.34 -11.39
C LYS A 147 -5.54 12.85 -9.96
N LEU A 148 -5.35 11.55 -9.73
CA LEU A 148 -5.64 10.89 -8.46
C LEU A 148 -4.49 10.01 -8.02
N ILE A 149 -3.88 10.36 -6.89
CA ILE A 149 -2.77 9.62 -6.27
C ILE A 149 -3.29 8.93 -5.01
N VAL A 150 -2.99 7.65 -4.85
CA VAL A 150 -3.39 6.85 -3.69
C VAL A 150 -2.17 6.35 -2.94
N PHE A 151 -2.00 6.76 -1.68
CA PHE A 151 -1.01 6.22 -0.76
C PHE A 151 -1.62 5.13 0.14
N THR A 152 -0.99 3.95 0.23
CA THR A 152 -1.58 2.77 0.90
C THR A 152 -0.87 2.31 2.17
N ASP A 153 0.37 2.72 2.41
CA ASP A 153 1.21 2.18 3.48
C ASP A 153 1.84 3.25 4.38
N MET A 154 1.28 4.47 4.37
CA MET A 154 1.75 5.56 5.23
C MET A 154 1.63 5.21 6.71
N ARG A 155 2.73 5.25 7.45
CA ARG A 155 2.81 4.83 8.86
C ARG A 155 3.50 5.83 9.77
N PHE A 156 4.44 6.61 9.22
CA PHE A 156 5.31 7.46 10.01
C PHE A 156 4.93 8.94 9.88
N LEU A 157 5.22 9.71 10.94
CA LEU A 157 4.97 11.15 10.95
C LEU A 157 5.71 11.87 9.82
N VAL A 158 6.93 11.45 9.50
CA VAL A 158 7.72 12.01 8.40
C VAL A 158 7.04 11.81 7.03
N GLU A 159 6.42 10.66 6.81
CA GLU A 159 5.66 10.36 5.60
C GLU A 159 4.40 11.23 5.50
N ASN A 160 3.67 11.33 6.62
CA ASN A 160 2.49 12.19 6.70
C ASN A 160 2.82 13.65 6.41
N LYS A 161 3.88 14.17 7.00
CA LYS A 161 4.35 15.54 6.75
C LYS A 161 4.71 15.73 5.29
N ALA A 162 5.45 14.80 4.69
CA ALA A 162 5.84 14.86 3.28
C ALA A 162 4.63 14.92 2.34
N VAL A 163 3.58 14.10 2.60
CA VAL A 163 2.33 14.13 1.82
C VAL A 163 1.58 15.46 2.01
N GLN A 164 1.54 16.01 3.23
CA GLN A 164 0.90 17.30 3.48
C GLN A 164 1.61 18.46 2.77
N ASP A 165 2.94 18.50 2.86
CA ASP A 165 3.77 19.52 2.22
C ASP A 165 3.64 19.42 0.69
N PHE A 166 3.65 18.21 0.15
CA PHE A 166 3.44 17.95 -1.28
C PHE A 166 2.04 18.40 -1.75
N ALA A 167 1.00 18.06 -1.00
CA ALA A 167 -0.37 18.46 -1.33
C ALA A 167 -0.51 20.00 -1.35
N LYS A 168 0.05 20.66 -0.33
CA LYS A 168 0.04 22.12 -0.23
C LYS A 168 0.79 22.78 -1.41
N ALA A 169 1.97 22.26 -1.75
CA ALA A 169 2.79 22.81 -2.85
C ALA A 169 2.12 22.66 -4.23
N ASN A 170 1.27 21.67 -4.41
CA ASN A 170 0.59 21.38 -5.67
C ASN A 170 -0.91 21.75 -5.67
N ASN A 171 -1.40 22.41 -4.62
CA ASN A 171 -2.81 22.77 -4.44
C ASN A 171 -3.76 21.56 -4.57
N LEU A 172 -3.43 20.47 -3.86
CA LEU A 172 -4.17 19.22 -3.89
C LEU A 172 -4.98 19.03 -2.61
N TYR A 173 -6.15 18.40 -2.73
CA TYR A 173 -6.93 17.97 -1.57
C TYR A 173 -6.47 16.60 -1.07
N ILE A 174 -6.39 16.42 0.24
CA ILE A 174 -6.11 15.13 0.88
C ILE A 174 -7.40 14.54 1.43
N VAL A 175 -7.76 13.36 0.95
CA VAL A 175 -8.86 12.57 1.48
C VAL A 175 -8.30 11.37 2.23
N ARG A 176 -8.64 11.23 3.53
CA ARG A 176 -8.25 10.07 4.34
C ARG A 176 -9.41 9.10 4.42
N ILE A 177 -9.14 7.85 4.05
CA ILE A 177 -10.12 6.77 4.12
C ILE A 177 -9.56 5.74 5.09
N ASN A 178 -10.26 5.55 6.22
CA ASN A 178 -9.95 4.48 7.15
C ASN A 178 -10.66 3.20 6.70
N ILE A 179 -9.90 2.15 6.52
CA ILE A 179 -10.43 0.82 6.18
C ILE A 179 -10.63 0.09 7.50
N PRO A 180 -11.88 -0.23 7.89
CA PRO A 180 -12.17 -0.88 9.16
C PRO A 180 -11.63 -2.31 9.19
N GLU A 181 -11.35 -2.81 10.40
CA GLU A 181 -11.07 -4.22 10.62
C GLU A 181 -12.30 -5.07 10.27
N GLY A 182 -12.07 -6.27 9.79
CA GLY A 182 -13.14 -7.24 9.55
C GLY A 182 -13.73 -7.22 8.14
N LEU A 183 -13.33 -6.31 7.27
CA LEU A 183 -13.69 -6.44 5.85
C LEU A 183 -13.12 -7.74 5.29
N PRO A 184 -13.89 -8.49 4.46
CA PRO A 184 -13.41 -9.73 3.89
C PRO A 184 -12.12 -9.44 3.13
N LYS A 185 -11.10 -10.26 3.36
CA LYS A 185 -9.92 -10.29 2.50
C LYS A 185 -10.42 -10.69 1.12
N ILE A 186 -10.55 -9.72 0.24
CA ILE A 186 -10.88 -9.99 -1.16
C ILE A 186 -9.61 -10.63 -1.75
N GLU A 187 -9.59 -11.94 -1.85
CA GLU A 187 -8.60 -12.64 -2.66
C GLU A 187 -8.95 -12.34 -4.11
N VAL A 188 -8.14 -11.51 -4.74
CA VAL A 188 -8.18 -11.36 -6.19
C VAL A 188 -7.56 -12.63 -6.74
N LEU A 189 -8.40 -13.57 -7.13
CA LEU A 189 -7.97 -14.71 -7.95
C LEU A 189 -7.47 -14.10 -9.25
N GLN A 190 -6.18 -14.24 -9.50
CA GLN A 190 -5.58 -13.97 -10.81
C GLN A 190 -5.94 -15.17 -11.68
N ASP A 191 -6.75 -14.95 -12.72
CA ASP A 191 -6.89 -15.85 -13.86
C ASP A 191 -5.57 -15.92 -14.65
#